data_5614fb418cc49d15f2f0398c6151e1ff
#
_entry.id   5614fb418cc49d15f2f0398c6151e1ff
#
_cell.length_a   1.000
_cell.length_b   1.000
_cell.length_c   1.000
_cell.angle_alpha   90.00
_cell.angle_beta   90.00
_cell.angle_gamma   90.00
#
_symmetry.space_group_name_H-M   'P 1'
#
loop_
_entity.id
_entity.type
_entity.pdbx_description
1 polymer ?
#
loop_
_entity_poly.entity_id
_entity_poly.type
_entity_poly.pdbx_seq_one_letter_code
_entity_poly.pdbx_strand_id
1 'polypeptide(L)'
;IKVKLRKTGCLYIQFFIYYNYKNNIIMNNPSLTLSIQDIQNTLFEGDCLEIMKQFPDNSIDMVLCDLPYGTTQNKWDTIINFDDLWQQYHRIVKPNGVIVLTGQGLFTAKLILSNEKYFKYKIVWEKSKPTNFLNAKKQPLRKHEDICVFYRKQPTYNPQMTEGKPYNKGIRKD
;
A
#
# COMPACT_ATOMS: atom_id res chain seq x y z
N ILE A 1 1.94 -1.77 -13.61
CA ILE A 1 1.23 -1.88 -12.32
C ILE A 1 -0.25 -1.83 -12.62
N LYS A 2 -1.03 -2.78 -12.13
CA LYS A 2 -2.48 -2.81 -12.31
C LYS A 2 -3.17 -2.34 -11.05
N VAL A 3 -4.13 -1.46 -11.18
CA VAL A 3 -4.90 -0.89 -10.07
C VAL A 3 -6.27 -1.56 -10.04
N LYS A 4 -6.64 -2.20 -8.94
CA LYS A 4 -7.97 -2.77 -8.75
C LYS A 4 -8.68 -2.07 -7.59
N LEU A 5 -9.90 -1.62 -7.86
CA LEU A 5 -10.77 -1.01 -6.87
C LEU A 5 -11.91 -1.98 -6.53
N ARG A 6 -12.15 -2.24 -5.25
CA ARG A 6 -13.28 -3.04 -4.77
C ARG A 6 -14.22 -2.20 -3.90
N LYS A 7 -15.52 -2.47 -3.99
CA LYS A 7 -16.55 -1.82 -3.21
C LYS A 7 -17.03 -2.75 -2.10
N THR A 8 -16.71 -2.40 -0.85
CA THR A 8 -17.42 -2.88 0.34
C THR A 8 -17.61 -1.69 1.27
N GLY A 9 -18.47 -0.72 0.85
CA GLY A 9 -18.71 0.49 1.63
C GLY A 9 -17.59 1.54 1.65
N CYS A 10 -16.35 1.16 1.38
CA CYS A 10 -15.18 2.03 1.27
C CYS A 10 -14.51 1.87 -0.08
N LEU A 11 -14.02 2.96 -0.64
CA LEU A 11 -13.24 2.95 -1.89
C LEU A 11 -11.76 2.77 -1.55
N TYR A 12 -11.15 1.67 -1.96
CA TYR A 12 -9.73 1.45 -1.79
C TYR A 12 -9.04 1.05 -3.09
N ILE A 13 -7.80 1.50 -3.22
CA ILE A 13 -6.91 1.14 -4.32
C ILE A 13 -6.04 -0.02 -3.85
N GLN A 14 -6.06 -1.10 -4.59
CA GLN A 14 -5.14 -2.20 -4.42
C GLN A 14 -4.28 -2.32 -5.68
N PHE A 15 -2.99 -2.05 -5.55
CA PHE A 15 -2.04 -2.28 -6.63
C PHE A 15 -1.63 -3.74 -6.62
N PHE A 16 -1.93 -4.45 -7.72
CA PHE A 16 -1.43 -5.80 -7.95
C PHE A 16 -0.45 -5.79 -9.11
N ILE A 17 0.67 -6.43 -8.93
CA ILE A 17 1.51 -6.88 -10.03
C ILE A 17 0.92 -8.21 -10.50
N TYR A 18 0.00 -8.17 -11.47
CA TYR A 18 -0.59 -9.38 -12.04
C TYR A 18 -0.13 -9.61 -13.47
N TYR A 19 0.32 -10.83 -13.73
CA TYR A 19 0.42 -11.40 -15.07
C TYR A 19 -0.97 -11.88 -15.52
N ASN A 20 -1.44 -11.40 -16.68
CA ASN A 20 -2.61 -11.86 -17.43
C ASN A 20 -4.01 -11.68 -16.81
N TYR A 21 -4.64 -10.54 -17.11
CA TYR A 21 -6.10 -10.39 -17.06
C TYR A 21 -6.65 -9.86 -18.39
N LYS A 22 -7.75 -10.49 -18.89
CA LYS A 22 -8.26 -10.25 -20.27
C LYS A 22 -9.18 -9.04 -20.46
N ASN A 23 -9.52 -8.28 -19.40
CA ASN A 23 -10.39 -7.10 -19.50
C ASN A 23 -9.69 -5.89 -18.86
N ASN A 24 -8.87 -5.21 -19.64
CA ASN A 24 -8.15 -4.02 -19.23
C ASN A 24 -8.77 -2.81 -19.91
N ILE A 25 -9.09 -1.76 -19.17
CA ILE A 25 -9.33 -0.45 -19.73
C ILE A 25 -7.96 0.20 -19.94
N ILE A 26 -7.53 0.30 -21.20
CA ILE A 26 -6.33 1.06 -21.57
C ILE A 26 -6.75 2.52 -21.66
N MET A 27 -6.20 3.35 -20.77
CA MET A 27 -6.50 4.79 -20.74
C MET A 27 -5.61 5.52 -21.72
N ASN A 28 -6.16 5.89 -22.89
CA ASN A 28 -5.43 6.58 -23.95
C ASN A 28 -5.59 8.12 -23.91
N ASN A 29 -6.33 8.67 -22.95
CA ASN A 29 -6.56 10.11 -22.88
C ASN A 29 -6.16 10.69 -21.53
N PRO A 30 -5.00 11.38 -21.42
CA PRO A 30 -4.49 11.93 -20.17
C PRO A 30 -5.27 13.16 -19.64
N SER A 31 -6.18 13.72 -20.42
CA SER A 31 -6.95 14.92 -20.04
C SER A 31 -8.33 14.60 -19.44
N LEU A 32 -8.69 13.33 -19.31
CA LEU A 32 -9.99 12.94 -18.78
C LEU A 32 -9.95 12.82 -17.26
N THR A 33 -10.76 13.60 -16.55
CA THR A 33 -11.01 13.40 -15.11
C THR A 33 -12.12 12.35 -14.96
N LEU A 34 -11.81 11.26 -14.25
CA LEU A 34 -12.74 10.17 -13.99
C LEU A 34 -13.72 10.53 -12.87
N SER A 35 -14.96 10.08 -12.98
CA SER A 35 -15.91 10.12 -11.88
C SER A 35 -15.64 8.98 -10.88
N ILE A 36 -16.23 9.06 -9.67
CA ILE A 36 -16.14 7.96 -8.69
C ILE A 36 -16.75 6.68 -9.25
N GLN A 37 -17.80 6.77 -10.06
CA GLN A 37 -18.46 5.62 -10.70
C GLN A 37 -17.51 4.93 -11.70
N ASP A 38 -16.74 5.71 -12.47
CA ASP A 38 -15.80 5.17 -13.45
C ASP A 38 -14.65 4.40 -12.81
N ILE A 39 -14.23 4.81 -11.62
CA ILE A 39 -13.12 4.16 -10.89
C ILE A 39 -13.56 2.99 -10.02
N GLN A 40 -14.85 2.87 -9.68
CA GLN A 40 -15.37 1.77 -8.86
C GLN A 40 -15.31 0.42 -9.57
N ASN A 41 -14.74 -0.60 -8.90
CA ASN A 41 -14.63 -1.98 -9.43
C ASN A 41 -13.90 -2.08 -10.78
N THR A 42 -13.12 -1.08 -11.13
CA THR A 42 -12.41 -0.99 -12.41
C THR A 42 -10.96 -1.41 -12.24
N LEU A 43 -10.41 -2.08 -13.24
CA LEU A 43 -9.00 -2.41 -13.35
C LEU A 43 -8.37 -1.51 -14.40
N PHE A 44 -7.40 -0.70 -14.00
CA PHE A 44 -6.62 0.14 -14.89
C PHE A 44 -5.27 -0.51 -15.20
N GLU A 45 -4.82 -0.36 -16.43
CA GLU A 45 -3.49 -0.82 -16.87
C GLU A 45 -2.70 0.36 -17.45
N GLY A 46 -1.51 0.60 -16.90
CA GLY A 46 -0.63 1.67 -17.33
C GLY A 46 0.30 2.14 -16.22
N ASP A 47 0.91 3.29 -16.41
CA ASP A 47 1.69 3.96 -15.37
C ASP A 47 0.76 4.44 -14.26
N CYS A 48 1.08 4.05 -13.02
CA CYS A 48 0.20 4.34 -11.89
C CYS A 48 0.13 5.84 -11.57
N LEU A 49 1.21 6.59 -11.79
CA LEU A 49 1.22 8.03 -11.55
C LEU A 49 0.32 8.75 -12.56
N GLU A 50 0.39 8.35 -13.85
CA GLU A 50 -0.47 8.92 -14.89
C GLU A 50 -1.95 8.57 -14.69
N ILE A 51 -2.24 7.33 -14.28
CA ILE A 51 -3.60 6.90 -13.97
C ILE A 51 -4.15 7.68 -12.77
N MET A 52 -3.38 7.83 -11.70
CA MET A 52 -3.82 8.55 -10.52
C MET A 52 -4.12 10.03 -10.78
N LYS A 53 -3.45 10.68 -11.73
CA LYS A 53 -3.76 12.08 -12.13
C LYS A 53 -5.22 12.27 -12.55
N GLN A 54 -5.86 11.21 -13.07
CA GLN A 54 -7.25 11.25 -13.53
C GLN A 54 -8.27 11.04 -12.39
N PHE A 55 -7.82 10.62 -11.21
CA PHE A 55 -8.70 10.40 -10.07
C PHE A 55 -9.07 11.71 -9.39
N PRO A 56 -10.33 11.89 -8.96
CA PRO A 56 -10.74 13.07 -8.20
C PRO A 56 -9.98 13.20 -6.87
N ASP A 57 -9.81 14.43 -6.44
CA ASP A 57 -9.24 14.72 -5.12
C ASP A 57 -10.12 14.14 -4.00
N ASN A 58 -9.50 13.66 -2.93
CA ASN A 58 -10.18 13.14 -1.75
C ASN A 58 -11.27 12.09 -2.05
N SER A 59 -11.05 11.24 -3.08
CA SER A 59 -12.01 10.24 -3.52
C SER A 59 -11.77 8.86 -2.90
N ILE A 60 -10.56 8.58 -2.42
CA ILE A 60 -10.11 7.26 -1.98
C ILE A 60 -10.08 7.16 -0.45
N ASP A 61 -10.70 6.12 0.10
CA ASP A 61 -10.70 5.86 1.54
C ASP A 61 -9.43 5.14 2.01
N MET A 62 -8.91 4.22 1.18
CA MET A 62 -7.72 3.43 1.52
C MET A 62 -6.88 3.12 0.28
N VAL A 63 -5.58 3.23 0.42
CA VAL A 63 -4.59 2.63 -0.48
C VAL A 63 -4.00 1.41 0.20
N LEU A 64 -4.02 0.25 -0.47
CA LEU A 64 -3.26 -0.94 -0.08
C LEU A 64 -2.40 -1.35 -1.27
N CYS A 65 -1.09 -1.23 -1.13
CA CYS A 65 -0.20 -1.39 -2.26
C CYS A 65 1.06 -2.17 -1.90
N ASP A 66 1.40 -3.13 -2.77
CA ASP A 66 2.70 -3.78 -2.83
C ASP A 66 3.53 -3.09 -3.91
N LEU A 67 4.43 -2.20 -3.48
CA LEU A 67 5.28 -1.40 -4.36
C LEU A 67 6.42 -2.24 -4.95
N PRO A 68 6.99 -1.87 -6.10
CA PRO A 68 8.23 -2.47 -6.57
C PRO A 68 9.40 -2.01 -5.66
N TYR A 69 10.17 -2.98 -5.14
CA TYR A 69 11.26 -2.72 -4.19
C TYR A 69 12.62 -2.46 -4.86
N GLY A 70 12.73 -2.69 -6.18
CA GLY A 70 14.00 -2.63 -6.90
C GLY A 70 15.00 -3.72 -6.48
N THR A 71 14.51 -4.87 -6.06
CA THR A 71 15.35 -5.97 -5.52
C THR A 71 15.50 -7.15 -6.47
N THR A 72 14.79 -7.14 -7.59
CA THR A 72 14.84 -8.20 -8.61
C THR A 72 15.41 -7.66 -9.92
N GLN A 73 15.80 -8.57 -10.83
CA GLN A 73 16.27 -8.20 -12.17
C GLN A 73 15.12 -7.95 -13.17
N ASN A 74 13.88 -7.99 -12.71
CA ASN A 74 12.73 -7.74 -13.56
C ASN A 74 12.66 -6.25 -13.93
N LYS A 75 12.41 -5.95 -15.20
CA LYS A 75 12.30 -4.57 -15.71
C LYS A 75 11.20 -3.75 -15.02
N TRP A 76 10.16 -4.40 -14.53
CA TRP A 76 9.05 -3.75 -13.83
C TRP A 76 9.36 -3.45 -12.35
N ASP A 77 10.41 -4.05 -11.77
CA ASP A 77 10.80 -3.85 -10.37
C ASP A 77 11.69 -2.61 -10.24
N THR A 78 11.20 -1.48 -10.68
CA THR A 78 11.88 -0.18 -10.57
C THR A 78 11.19 0.63 -9.48
N ILE A 79 11.97 1.15 -8.53
CA ILE A 79 11.45 1.99 -7.45
C ILE A 79 10.78 3.23 -8.04
N ILE A 80 9.52 3.46 -7.68
CA ILE A 80 8.77 4.66 -8.05
C ILE A 80 9.35 5.85 -7.29
N ASN A 81 9.43 7.02 -7.94
CA ASN A 81 9.81 8.25 -7.26
C ASN A 81 8.83 8.51 -6.10
N PHE A 82 9.36 8.60 -4.87
CA PHE A 82 8.51 8.76 -3.70
C PHE A 82 7.82 10.12 -3.63
N ASP A 83 8.45 11.19 -4.09
CA ASP A 83 7.86 12.52 -4.06
C ASP A 83 6.61 12.58 -4.95
N ASP A 84 6.73 12.06 -6.19
CA ASP A 84 5.61 11.96 -7.13
C ASP A 84 4.50 11.05 -6.58
N LEU A 85 4.88 9.91 -5.99
CA LEU A 85 3.94 8.96 -5.40
C LEU A 85 3.16 9.60 -4.25
N TRP A 86 3.84 10.25 -3.30
CA TRP A 86 3.22 10.91 -2.17
C TRP A 86 2.35 12.09 -2.59
N GLN A 87 2.76 12.85 -3.61
CA GLN A 87 1.95 13.92 -4.17
C GLN A 87 0.58 13.39 -4.62
N GLN A 88 0.56 12.29 -5.39
CA GLN A 88 -0.70 11.69 -5.83
C GLN A 88 -1.50 11.08 -4.67
N TYR A 89 -0.87 10.31 -3.78
CA TYR A 89 -1.57 9.72 -2.65
C TYR A 89 -2.19 10.77 -1.74
N HIS A 90 -1.48 11.86 -1.43
CA HIS A 90 -2.02 12.94 -0.60
C HIS A 90 -3.16 13.70 -1.26
N ARG A 91 -3.17 13.77 -2.58
CA ARG A 91 -4.24 14.40 -3.35
C ARG A 91 -5.51 13.54 -3.36
N ILE A 92 -5.38 12.27 -3.73
CA ILE A 92 -6.55 11.39 -3.96
C ILE A 92 -7.11 10.78 -2.68
N VAL A 93 -6.28 10.55 -1.65
CA VAL A 93 -6.73 9.92 -0.39
C VAL A 93 -7.42 10.95 0.49
N LYS A 94 -8.60 10.61 1.01
CA LYS A 94 -9.38 11.45 1.94
C LYS A 94 -8.56 11.85 3.17
N PRO A 95 -8.87 12.98 3.83
CA PRO A 95 -8.15 13.41 5.04
C PRO A 95 -8.10 12.37 6.17
N ASN A 96 -9.15 11.56 6.31
CA ASN A 96 -9.27 10.44 7.24
C ASN A 96 -9.08 9.07 6.57
N GLY A 97 -8.53 9.05 5.37
CA GLY A 97 -8.15 7.82 4.67
C GLY A 97 -6.79 7.30 5.15
N VAL A 98 -6.47 6.08 4.77
CA VAL A 98 -5.25 5.39 5.18
C VAL A 98 -4.45 4.91 3.97
N ILE A 99 -3.11 4.96 4.07
CA ILE A 99 -2.20 4.42 3.07
C ILE A 99 -1.40 3.30 3.73
N VAL A 100 -1.49 2.11 3.17
CA VAL A 100 -0.88 0.88 3.66
C VAL A 100 0.02 0.32 2.57
N LEU A 101 1.32 0.29 2.82
CA LEU A 101 2.33 -0.09 1.85
C LEU A 101 3.19 -1.21 2.41
N THR A 102 3.44 -2.24 1.58
CA THR A 102 4.39 -3.28 1.95
C THR A 102 5.82 -2.83 1.70
N GLY A 103 6.76 -3.44 2.40
CA GLY A 103 8.16 -3.15 2.24
C GLY A 103 9.05 -4.22 2.85
N GLN A 104 10.32 -4.22 2.47
CA GLN A 104 11.31 -5.14 3.05
C GLN A 104 12.69 -4.49 3.12
N GLY A 105 13.35 -4.67 4.26
CA GLY A 105 14.73 -4.25 4.47
C GLY A 105 14.98 -2.76 4.23
N LEU A 106 15.97 -2.42 3.42
CA LEU A 106 16.34 -1.03 3.13
C LEU A 106 15.22 -0.25 2.43
N PHE A 107 14.40 -0.92 1.61
CA PHE A 107 13.25 -0.27 0.99
C PHE A 107 12.26 0.24 2.04
N THR A 108 11.93 -0.56 3.07
CA THR A 108 11.09 -0.13 4.20
C THR A 108 11.64 1.14 4.86
N ALA A 109 12.94 1.20 5.14
CA ALA A 109 13.55 2.37 5.76
C ALA A 109 13.43 3.62 4.87
N LYS A 110 13.73 3.51 3.57
CA LYS A 110 13.58 4.62 2.62
C LYS A 110 12.12 5.07 2.51
N LEU A 111 11.19 4.14 2.46
CA LEU A 111 9.75 4.41 2.39
C LEU A 111 9.26 5.19 3.63
N ILE A 112 9.68 4.79 4.83
CA ILE A 112 9.32 5.49 6.06
C ILE A 112 9.90 6.92 6.08
N LEU A 113 11.19 7.07 5.78
CA LEU A 113 11.87 8.35 5.75
C LEU A 113 11.30 9.30 4.70
N SER A 114 10.84 8.78 3.57
CA SER A 114 10.23 9.61 2.51
C SER A 114 8.92 10.28 2.94
N ASN A 115 8.30 9.81 4.04
CA ASN A 115 7.06 10.40 4.55
C ASN A 115 6.92 10.24 6.09
N GLU A 116 7.98 10.57 6.81
CA GLU A 116 8.08 10.45 8.26
C GLU A 116 6.92 11.13 9.00
N LYS A 117 6.53 12.32 8.55
CA LYS A 117 5.44 13.11 9.14
C LYS A 117 4.13 12.33 9.27
N TYR A 118 3.80 11.50 8.30
CA TYR A 118 2.54 10.76 8.25
C TYR A 118 2.68 9.28 8.57
N PHE A 119 3.89 8.78 8.72
CA PHE A 119 4.14 7.42 9.22
C PHE A 119 3.59 7.28 10.64
N LYS A 120 2.93 6.15 10.93
CA LYS A 120 2.35 5.88 12.24
C LYS A 120 2.92 4.64 12.90
N TYR A 121 2.86 3.53 12.21
CA TYR A 121 3.40 2.26 12.71
C TYR A 121 3.60 1.29 11.55
N LYS A 122 4.30 0.21 11.86
CA LYS A 122 4.38 -0.94 10.95
C LYS A 122 3.88 -2.21 11.63
N ILE A 123 3.33 -3.11 10.82
CA ILE A 123 2.92 -4.45 11.19
C ILE A 123 3.89 -5.41 10.53
N VAL A 124 4.27 -6.49 11.23
CA VAL A 124 5.09 -7.56 10.65
C VAL A 124 4.16 -8.60 10.04
N TRP A 125 4.31 -8.83 8.76
CA TRP A 125 3.64 -9.91 8.05
C TRP A 125 4.58 -11.12 7.97
N GLU A 126 4.30 -12.14 8.78
CA GLU A 126 5.02 -13.40 8.72
C GLU A 126 4.51 -14.24 7.54
N LYS A 127 5.42 -14.62 6.64
CA LYS A 127 5.09 -15.44 5.46
C LYS A 127 5.04 -16.92 5.84
N SER A 128 4.11 -17.66 5.25
CA SER A 128 4.03 -19.12 5.42
C SER A 128 5.29 -19.85 4.92
N LYS A 129 5.91 -19.33 3.84
CA LYS A 129 7.16 -19.86 3.28
C LYS A 129 8.24 -18.76 3.26
N PRO A 130 9.45 -19.05 3.73
CA PRO A 130 10.56 -18.12 3.63
C PRO A 130 11.02 -17.96 2.17
N THR A 131 11.61 -16.82 1.87
CA THR A 131 12.18 -16.48 0.57
C THR A 131 13.69 -16.33 0.65
N ASN A 132 14.36 -16.10 -0.50
CA ASN A 132 15.80 -15.89 -0.59
C ASN A 132 16.65 -17.18 -0.35
N PHE A 133 16.11 -18.34 -0.73
CA PHE A 133 16.77 -19.64 -0.51
C PHE A 133 18.14 -19.77 -1.18
N LEU A 134 18.39 -19.09 -2.29
CA LEU A 134 19.70 -19.07 -2.97
C LEU A 134 20.83 -18.54 -2.08
N ASN A 135 20.49 -17.72 -1.09
CA ASN A 135 21.43 -17.14 -0.14
C ASN A 135 21.45 -17.85 1.21
N ALA A 136 20.80 -19.00 1.35
CA ALA A 136 20.66 -19.71 2.64
C ALA A 136 22.00 -20.08 3.32
N LYS A 137 23.08 -20.24 2.53
CA LYS A 137 24.42 -20.49 3.04
C LYS A 137 25.18 -19.23 3.47
N LYS A 138 24.65 -18.02 3.18
CA LYS A 138 25.33 -16.75 3.42
C LYS A 138 24.60 -15.89 4.44
N GLN A 139 23.28 -16.05 4.58
CA GLN A 139 22.44 -15.24 5.48
C GLN A 139 21.12 -15.98 5.80
N PRO A 140 20.45 -15.60 6.88
CA PRO A 140 19.13 -16.14 7.20
C PRO A 140 18.11 -15.94 6.08
N LEU A 141 17.19 -16.88 5.95
CA LEU A 141 16.06 -16.76 5.02
C LEU A 141 15.13 -15.64 5.46
N ARG A 142 14.51 -14.96 4.51
CA ARG A 142 13.55 -13.91 4.76
C ARG A 142 12.16 -14.50 4.94
N LYS A 143 11.59 -14.36 6.15
CA LYS A 143 10.28 -14.93 6.51
C LYS A 143 9.22 -13.88 6.80
N HIS A 144 9.55 -12.61 6.79
CA HIS A 144 8.60 -11.53 7.03
C HIS A 144 8.75 -10.39 6.02
N GLU A 145 7.69 -9.61 5.92
CA GLU A 145 7.67 -8.30 5.29
C GLU A 145 7.05 -7.28 6.26
N ASP A 146 7.37 -6.02 6.06
CA ASP A 146 6.79 -4.92 6.81
C ASP A 146 5.54 -4.42 6.07
N ILE A 147 4.50 -4.10 6.83
CA ILE A 147 3.32 -3.37 6.35
C ILE A 147 3.34 -2.02 7.01
N CYS A 148 3.69 -0.98 6.27
CA CYS A 148 3.83 0.38 6.75
C CYS A 148 2.51 1.13 6.64
N VAL A 149 2.07 1.77 7.71
CA VAL A 149 0.78 2.48 7.79
C VAL A 149 1.01 3.98 7.94
N PHE A 150 0.40 4.75 7.02
CA PHE A 150 0.48 6.21 6.96
C PHE A 150 -0.91 6.81 6.93
N TYR A 151 -1.14 7.88 7.67
CA TYR A 151 -2.37 8.68 7.58
C TYR A 151 -2.19 10.10 8.13
N ARG A 152 -3.05 11.01 7.68
CA ARG A 152 -3.08 12.42 8.11
C ARG A 152 -3.90 12.60 9.39
N LYS A 153 -5.15 12.10 9.37
CA LYS A 153 -6.06 12.07 10.52
C LYS A 153 -6.43 10.63 10.81
N GLN A 154 -6.76 10.32 12.05
CA GLN A 154 -7.13 8.96 12.46
C GLN A 154 -8.21 8.39 11.54
N PRO A 155 -7.92 7.29 10.81
CA PRO A 155 -8.92 6.59 10.00
C PRO A 155 -9.83 5.73 10.88
N THR A 156 -10.89 5.21 10.28
CA THR A 156 -11.72 4.17 10.91
C THR A 156 -10.85 2.96 11.26
N TYR A 157 -10.88 2.56 12.52
CA TYR A 157 -10.17 1.38 13.02
C TYR A 157 -11.13 0.46 13.76
N ASN A 158 -11.25 -0.76 13.28
CA ASN A 158 -12.10 -1.80 13.86
C ASN A 158 -11.22 -2.92 14.42
N PRO A 159 -10.76 -2.82 15.69
CA PRO A 159 -9.89 -3.85 16.26
C PRO A 159 -10.63 -5.19 16.36
N GLN A 160 -9.96 -6.24 15.89
CA GLN A 160 -10.44 -7.62 16.09
C GLN A 160 -9.90 -8.11 17.42
N MET A 161 -10.72 -8.03 18.45
CA MET A 161 -10.34 -8.47 19.79
C MET A 161 -10.49 -9.98 19.91
N THR A 162 -9.55 -10.62 20.59
CA THR A 162 -9.61 -12.02 20.98
C THR A 162 -9.81 -12.12 22.48
N GLU A 163 -10.56 -13.13 22.94
CA GLU A 163 -10.70 -13.40 24.36
C GLU A 163 -9.33 -13.76 24.94
N GLY A 164 -9.01 -13.13 26.08
CA GLY A 164 -7.78 -13.36 26.82
C GLY A 164 -8.04 -13.61 28.30
N LYS A 165 -7.11 -14.26 28.99
CA LYS A 165 -7.19 -14.39 30.44
C LYS A 165 -7.04 -13.02 31.08
N PRO A 166 -7.91 -12.65 32.05
CA PRO A 166 -7.74 -11.43 32.82
C PRO A 166 -6.35 -11.38 33.46
N TYR A 167 -5.70 -10.23 33.45
CA TYR A 167 -4.45 -10.04 34.14
C TYR A 167 -4.50 -8.75 34.98
N ASN A 168 -3.88 -8.80 36.14
CA ASN A 168 -3.77 -7.65 37.02
C ASN A 168 -2.39 -7.01 36.85
N LYS A 169 -2.32 -5.77 36.36
CA LYS A 169 -1.07 -5.02 36.24
C LYS A 169 -0.54 -4.45 37.55
N GLY A 170 -1.29 -4.60 38.64
CA GLY A 170 -0.99 -3.89 39.88
C GLY A 170 -1.28 -2.39 39.77
N ILE A 171 -1.05 -1.67 40.85
CA ILE A 171 -1.14 -0.20 40.89
C ILE A 171 0.22 0.34 40.43
N ARG A 172 0.24 1.15 39.35
CA ARG A 172 1.43 1.96 39.05
C ARG A 172 1.68 2.90 40.23
N LYS A 173 2.84 2.79 40.81
CA LYS A 173 3.35 3.83 41.73
C LYS A 173 4.02 4.86 40.81
N ASP A 174 3.42 6.04 40.69
CA ASP A 174 4.04 7.21 40.07
C ASP A 174 5.19 7.70 40.94
#